data_7becd45d2f6226f4e775c19483995a9c
#
_entry.id   7becd45d2f6226f4e775c19483995a9c
#
_cell.length_a   1.000
_cell.length_b   1.000
_cell.length_c   1.000
_cell.angle_alpha   90.00
_cell.angle_beta   90.00
_cell.angle_gamma   90.00
#
_symmetry.space_group_name_H-M   'P 1'
#
loop_
_entity.id
_entity.type
_entity.pdbx_description
1 polymer ?
#
loop_
_entity_poly.entity_id
_entity_poly.type
_entity_poly.pdbx_seq_one_letter_code
_entity_poly.pdbx_strand_id
1 'polypeptide(L)'
;YHLPLSGLAEMPRPIRDTSRNNKQSIVFSFTFENHSLLLTGDAWAEDVIKAKGTYDLVKLPHHGSARNISETYPGSIHSSDFLICTDGINHPDKQTIAKLEKWYGEINIYSPSAWWGCGYFSGDDRQHQIDYHKREGLVIAW
;
A
#
# COMPACT_ATOMS: atom_id res chain seq x y z
N TYR A 1 9.01 -15.30 2.72
CA TYR A 1 8.11 -14.86 3.80
C TYR A 1 7.46 -16.08 4.46
N HIS A 2 8.02 -16.52 5.60
CA HIS A 2 7.51 -17.71 6.33
C HIS A 2 6.59 -17.33 7.51
N LEU A 3 6.51 -16.04 7.84
CA LEU A 3 5.66 -15.58 8.94
C LEU A 3 4.23 -15.27 8.46
N PRO A 4 3.21 -15.59 9.28
CA PRO A 4 1.84 -15.20 9.00
C PRO A 4 1.65 -13.68 9.06
N LEU A 5 0.60 -13.16 8.42
CA LEU A 5 0.29 -11.72 8.40
C LEU A 5 0.19 -11.15 9.82
N SER A 6 -0.44 -11.85 10.75
CA SER A 6 -0.56 -11.40 12.15
C SER A 6 0.79 -11.13 12.81
N GLY A 7 1.78 -11.98 12.60
CA GLY A 7 3.13 -11.78 13.12
C GLY A 7 3.86 -10.61 12.44
N LEU A 8 3.72 -10.50 11.12
CA LEU A 8 4.33 -9.42 10.36
C LEU A 8 3.74 -8.04 10.69
N ALA A 9 2.45 -7.98 11.02
CA ALA A 9 1.79 -6.74 11.39
C ALA A 9 2.37 -6.11 12.66
N GLU A 10 2.85 -6.94 13.60
CA GLU A 10 3.43 -6.49 14.87
C GLU A 10 4.93 -6.14 14.76
N MET A 11 5.58 -6.57 13.68
CA MET A 11 7.01 -6.28 13.50
C MET A 11 7.25 -4.79 13.23
N PRO A 12 8.34 -4.23 13.76
CA PRO A 12 8.73 -2.87 13.44
C PRO A 12 9.02 -2.76 11.93
N ARG A 13 8.83 -1.55 11.39
CA ARG A 13 9.22 -1.23 10.01
C ARG A 13 10.70 -1.58 9.79
N PRO A 14 11.06 -2.15 8.63
CA PRO A 14 12.45 -2.30 8.24
C PRO A 14 13.18 -0.95 8.21
N ILE A 15 14.50 -0.97 8.09
CA ILE A 15 15.28 0.25 7.89
C ILE A 15 14.65 1.06 6.76
N ARG A 16 14.35 2.33 7.05
CA ARG A 16 13.69 3.23 6.10
C ARG A 16 14.46 3.34 4.78
N ASP A 17 13.75 3.66 3.74
CA ASP A 17 14.35 4.03 2.47
C ASP A 17 15.23 5.27 2.63
N THR A 18 16.44 5.21 2.11
CA THR A 18 17.43 6.30 2.15
C THR A 18 17.83 6.78 0.76
N SER A 19 17.18 6.26 -0.28
CA SER A 19 17.42 6.67 -1.66
C SER A 19 17.10 8.15 -1.87
N ARG A 20 18.07 8.92 -2.34
CA ARG A 20 17.86 10.34 -2.66
C ARG A 20 16.87 10.53 -3.82
N ASN A 21 16.89 9.63 -4.79
CA ASN A 21 15.96 9.67 -5.92
C ASN A 21 14.52 9.50 -5.43
N ASN A 22 14.28 8.55 -4.52
CA ASN A 22 12.95 8.34 -3.95
C ASN A 22 12.52 9.51 -3.07
N LYS A 23 13.46 10.15 -2.36
CA LYS A 23 13.22 11.40 -1.62
C LYS A 23 12.70 12.54 -2.51
N GLN A 24 13.09 12.56 -3.77
CA GLN A 24 12.68 13.58 -4.74
C GLN A 24 11.37 13.23 -5.47
N SER A 25 10.74 12.10 -5.14
CA SER A 25 9.44 11.74 -5.71
C SER A 25 8.38 12.78 -5.37
N ILE A 26 7.55 13.08 -6.35
CA ILE A 26 6.44 14.01 -6.18
C ILE A 26 5.29 13.26 -5.50
N VAL A 27 4.81 13.83 -4.40
CA VAL A 27 3.57 13.42 -3.74
C VAL A 27 2.52 14.49 -4.01
N PHE A 28 1.40 14.11 -4.61
CA PHE A 28 0.32 15.05 -4.88
C PHE A 28 -1.05 14.40 -4.75
N SER A 29 -2.04 15.19 -4.40
CA SER A 29 -3.44 14.81 -4.46
C SER A 29 -4.11 15.39 -5.71
N PHE A 30 -5.02 14.64 -6.25
CA PHE A 30 -5.84 15.02 -7.39
C PHE A 30 -7.31 14.85 -7.02
N THR A 31 -8.12 15.84 -7.31
CA THR A 31 -9.58 15.80 -7.08
C THR A 31 -10.31 16.11 -8.38
N PHE A 32 -11.25 15.28 -8.73
CA PHE A 32 -12.13 15.44 -9.88
C PHE A 32 -13.52 14.91 -9.57
N GLU A 33 -14.55 15.70 -9.83
CA GLU A 33 -15.96 15.33 -9.63
C GLU A 33 -16.25 14.67 -8.26
N ASN A 34 -15.75 15.24 -7.18
CA ASN A 34 -15.87 14.72 -5.81
C ASN A 34 -15.10 13.43 -5.51
N HIS A 35 -14.24 12.96 -6.42
CA HIS A 35 -13.30 11.87 -6.17
C HIS A 35 -11.90 12.42 -5.93
N SER A 36 -11.21 11.88 -4.94
CA SER A 36 -9.87 12.30 -4.55
C SER A 36 -8.88 11.14 -4.57
N LEU A 37 -7.75 11.37 -5.17
CA LEU A 37 -6.66 10.40 -5.28
C LEU A 37 -5.39 10.97 -4.65
N LEU A 38 -4.63 10.12 -3.97
CA LEU A 38 -3.28 10.43 -3.52
C LEU A 38 -2.27 9.59 -4.30
N LEU A 39 -1.38 10.26 -5.02
CA LEU A 39 -0.32 9.64 -5.81
C LEU A 39 1.03 9.95 -5.15
N THR A 40 1.80 8.91 -4.85
CA THR A 40 2.96 9.02 -3.95
C THR A 40 4.31 8.74 -4.60
N GLY A 41 4.34 8.33 -5.88
CA GLY A 41 5.59 7.91 -6.51
C GLY A 41 6.30 6.83 -5.69
N ASP A 42 7.59 7.01 -5.48
CA ASP A 42 8.43 6.17 -4.62
C ASP A 42 8.86 6.92 -3.35
N ALA A 43 8.07 7.92 -2.93
CA ALA A 43 8.39 8.82 -1.86
C ALA A 43 8.65 8.12 -0.52
N TRP A 44 9.42 8.78 0.32
CA TRP A 44 9.63 8.34 1.70
C TRP A 44 8.33 8.47 2.50
N ALA A 45 8.14 7.57 3.46
CA ALA A 45 6.97 7.58 4.34
C ALA A 45 6.77 8.94 5.02
N GLU A 46 7.84 9.57 5.46
CA GLU A 46 7.85 10.86 6.12
C GLU A 46 7.37 12.03 5.24
N ASP A 47 7.43 11.87 3.93
CA ASP A 47 6.91 12.84 2.98
C ASP A 47 5.44 12.55 2.63
N VAL A 48 5.08 11.28 2.49
CA VAL A 48 3.70 10.88 2.22
C VAL A 48 2.74 11.33 3.32
N ILE A 49 3.11 11.17 4.60
CA ILE A 49 2.25 11.56 5.73
C ILE A 49 1.97 13.06 5.82
N LYS A 50 2.71 13.90 5.11
CA LYS A 50 2.42 15.34 5.02
C LYS A 50 1.15 15.63 4.21
N ALA A 51 0.75 14.72 3.34
CA ALA A 51 -0.49 14.81 2.56
C ALA A 51 -1.69 14.29 3.37
N LYS A 52 -1.90 14.87 4.56
CA LYS A 52 -3.01 14.49 5.44
C LYS A 52 -4.34 14.63 4.74
N GLY A 53 -5.20 13.62 4.86
CA GLY A 53 -6.55 13.69 4.31
C GLY A 53 -7.23 12.34 4.18
N THR A 54 -8.45 12.41 3.66
CA THR A 54 -9.27 11.26 3.27
C THR A 54 -9.31 11.20 1.75
N TYR A 55 -9.03 10.03 1.20
CA TYR A 55 -8.92 9.81 -0.23
C TYR A 55 -9.77 8.62 -0.66
N ASP A 56 -10.35 8.70 -1.85
CA ASP A 56 -11.07 7.57 -2.47
C ASP A 56 -10.09 6.49 -2.94
N LEU A 57 -8.87 6.88 -3.32
CA LEU A 57 -7.81 5.94 -3.69
C LEU A 57 -6.44 6.48 -3.28
N VAL A 58 -5.62 5.63 -2.69
CA VAL A 58 -4.21 5.94 -2.36
C VAL A 58 -3.29 4.98 -3.11
N LYS A 59 -2.45 5.51 -4.00
CA LYS A 59 -1.34 4.74 -4.55
C LYS A 59 -0.25 4.62 -3.49
N LEU A 60 0.09 3.39 -3.10
CA LEU A 60 1.18 3.14 -2.15
C LEU A 60 2.54 3.48 -2.77
N PRO A 61 3.45 4.05 -1.97
CA PRO A 61 4.78 4.40 -2.44
C PRO A 61 5.62 3.16 -2.74
N HIS A 62 6.56 3.30 -3.66
CA HIS A 62 7.59 2.33 -3.97
C HIS A 62 7.05 0.90 -4.09
N HIS A 63 6.01 0.74 -4.90
CA HIS A 63 5.38 -0.56 -5.21
C HIS A 63 4.89 -1.36 -3.99
N GLY A 64 4.63 -0.70 -2.88
CA GLY A 64 4.24 -1.35 -1.62
C GLY A 64 5.43 -1.84 -0.79
N SER A 65 6.58 -1.21 -0.90
CA SER A 65 7.74 -1.50 -0.05
C SER A 65 7.47 -1.15 1.42
N ALA A 66 7.75 -2.06 2.33
CA ALA A 66 7.62 -1.84 3.77
C ALA A 66 8.57 -0.76 4.32
N ARG A 67 9.61 -0.43 3.58
CA ARG A 67 10.55 0.66 3.91
C ARG A 67 9.96 2.05 3.71
N ASN A 68 8.89 2.16 2.91
CA ASN A 68 8.27 3.41 2.48
C ASN A 68 6.89 3.64 3.11
N ILE A 69 6.47 2.81 4.07
CA ILE A 69 5.28 3.01 4.90
C ILE A 69 5.67 3.35 6.34
N SER A 70 4.73 3.89 7.11
CA SER A 70 4.98 4.32 8.50
C SER A 70 3.81 3.99 9.40
N GLU A 71 4.09 3.69 10.67
CA GLU A 71 3.08 3.50 11.73
C GLU A 71 2.18 4.76 11.94
N THR A 72 2.59 5.88 11.39
CA THR A 72 1.81 7.14 11.46
C THR A 72 0.80 7.28 10.32
N TYR A 73 0.79 6.37 9.31
CA TYR A 73 -0.16 6.42 8.21
C TYR A 73 -1.62 6.48 8.66
N PRO A 74 -2.10 5.59 9.55
CA PRO A 74 -3.52 5.60 9.92
C PRO A 74 -3.99 6.89 10.61
N GLY A 75 -3.08 7.64 11.22
CA GLY A 75 -3.40 8.96 11.79
C GLY A 75 -3.36 10.13 10.78
N SER A 76 -2.88 9.90 9.57
CA SER A 76 -2.66 10.96 8.59
C SER A 76 -3.39 10.71 7.27
N ILE A 77 -3.41 9.48 6.78
CA ILE A 77 -3.97 9.09 5.49
C ILE A 77 -5.15 8.16 5.73
N HIS A 78 -6.33 8.55 5.29
CA HIS A 78 -7.56 7.76 5.43
C HIS A 78 -8.05 7.32 4.05
N SER A 79 -8.23 6.03 3.87
CA SER A 79 -8.81 5.41 2.67
C SER A 79 -9.23 3.98 2.98
N SER A 80 -10.15 3.46 2.19
CA SER A 80 -10.46 2.02 2.13
C SER A 80 -9.97 1.36 0.83
N ASP A 81 -9.45 2.14 -0.11
CA ASP A 81 -8.99 1.66 -1.41
C ASP A 81 -7.54 2.05 -1.66
N PHE A 82 -6.71 1.06 -1.95
CA PHE A 82 -5.28 1.24 -2.18
C PHE A 82 -4.88 0.67 -3.54
N LEU A 83 -3.93 1.34 -4.19
CA LEU A 83 -3.34 0.91 -5.45
C LEU A 83 -1.89 0.53 -5.24
N ILE A 84 -1.51 -0.66 -5.69
CA ILE A 84 -0.13 -1.14 -5.72
C ILE A 84 0.26 -1.41 -7.18
N CYS A 85 1.05 -0.53 -7.75
CA CYS A 85 1.58 -0.70 -9.11
C CYS A 85 2.83 -1.59 -9.04
N THR A 86 2.70 -2.87 -9.36
CA THR A 86 3.78 -3.85 -9.30
C THR A 86 3.57 -4.97 -10.31
N ASP A 87 4.66 -5.61 -10.71
CA ASP A 87 4.66 -6.88 -11.44
C ASP A 87 4.63 -8.10 -10.50
N GLY A 88 4.83 -7.87 -9.19
CA GLY A 88 4.82 -8.91 -8.16
C GLY A 88 6.16 -9.63 -7.96
N ILE A 89 7.24 -9.21 -8.62
CA ILE A 89 8.54 -9.89 -8.50
C ILE A 89 9.25 -9.53 -7.19
N ASN A 90 9.39 -8.24 -6.89
CA ASN A 90 10.12 -7.76 -5.71
C ASN A 90 9.19 -7.20 -4.63
N HIS A 91 8.06 -6.68 -5.04
CA HIS A 91 7.06 -6.01 -4.19
C HIS A 91 5.65 -6.44 -4.59
N PRO A 92 4.65 -6.25 -3.71
CA PRO A 92 4.73 -5.63 -2.40
C PRO A 92 5.39 -6.53 -1.37
N ASP A 93 5.94 -5.91 -0.32
CA ASP A 93 6.37 -6.67 0.86
C ASP A 93 5.14 -7.20 1.63
N LYS A 94 5.18 -8.46 2.03
CA LYS A 94 4.08 -9.08 2.82
C LYS A 94 3.81 -8.31 4.12
N GLN A 95 4.84 -7.71 4.70
CA GLN A 95 4.69 -6.85 5.88
C GLN A 95 3.86 -5.60 5.59
N THR A 96 3.94 -5.01 4.40
CA THR A 96 3.07 -3.89 3.99
C THR A 96 1.62 -4.30 4.03
N ILE A 97 1.29 -5.45 3.46
CA ILE A 97 -0.08 -5.97 3.44
C ILE A 97 -0.60 -6.21 4.86
N ALA A 98 0.22 -6.84 5.71
CA ALA A 98 -0.11 -7.10 7.10
C ALA A 98 -0.39 -5.80 7.89
N LYS A 99 0.40 -4.75 7.66
CA LYS A 99 0.20 -3.46 8.32
C LYS A 99 -1.04 -2.72 7.80
N LEU A 100 -1.30 -2.76 6.51
CA LEU A 100 -2.51 -2.17 5.94
C LEU A 100 -3.77 -2.80 6.55
N GLU A 101 -3.82 -4.12 6.63
CA GLU A 101 -4.94 -4.82 7.27
C GLU A 101 -5.09 -4.42 8.75
N LYS A 102 -4.00 -4.39 9.51
CA LYS A 102 -4.01 -3.97 10.92
C LYS A 102 -4.51 -2.54 11.10
N TRP A 103 -4.08 -1.63 10.22
CA TRP A 103 -4.39 -0.20 10.37
C TRP A 103 -5.78 0.19 9.85
N TYR A 104 -6.25 -0.45 8.79
CA TYR A 104 -7.45 -0.03 8.07
C TYR A 104 -8.58 -1.06 8.08
N GLY A 105 -8.31 -2.33 8.44
CA GLY A 105 -9.31 -3.39 8.48
C GLY A 105 -9.73 -3.86 7.09
N GLU A 106 -11.02 -3.81 6.81
CA GLU A 106 -11.56 -4.19 5.51
C GLU A 106 -11.18 -3.14 4.45
N ILE A 107 -10.36 -3.55 3.50
CA ILE A 107 -9.87 -2.68 2.42
C ILE A 107 -9.87 -3.39 1.08
N ASN A 108 -9.83 -2.60 0.01
CA ASN A 108 -9.60 -3.06 -1.35
C ASN A 108 -8.17 -2.74 -1.78
N ILE A 109 -7.51 -3.69 -2.43
CA ILE A 109 -6.22 -3.47 -3.08
C ILE A 109 -6.38 -3.74 -4.57
N TYR A 110 -6.08 -2.72 -5.36
CA TYR A 110 -6.05 -2.76 -6.82
C TYR A 110 -4.61 -2.91 -7.30
N SER A 111 -4.40 -3.72 -8.34
CA SER A 111 -3.08 -3.86 -8.95
C SER A 111 -3.18 -4.28 -10.42
N PRO A 112 -2.23 -3.90 -11.28
CA PRO A 112 -2.18 -4.38 -12.66
C PRO A 112 -1.88 -5.87 -12.77
N SER A 113 -1.27 -6.49 -11.76
CA SER A 113 -0.94 -7.91 -11.71
C SER A 113 -1.57 -8.60 -10.51
N ALA A 114 -1.88 -9.90 -10.63
CA ALA A 114 -2.44 -10.73 -9.56
C ALA A 114 -1.33 -11.39 -8.71
N TRP A 115 -0.43 -10.59 -8.16
CA TRP A 115 0.72 -11.04 -7.36
C TRP A 115 0.33 -11.80 -6.08
N TRP A 116 -0.87 -11.63 -5.57
CA TRP A 116 -1.39 -12.31 -4.38
C TRP A 116 -1.69 -13.80 -4.58
N GLY A 117 -1.66 -14.27 -5.81
CA GLY A 117 -1.67 -15.69 -6.15
C GLY A 117 -0.30 -16.34 -5.93
N CYS A 118 -0.08 -17.51 -6.49
CA CYS A 118 1.23 -18.16 -6.60
C CYS A 118 2.00 -18.32 -5.28
N GLY A 119 1.32 -18.57 -4.16
CA GLY A 119 1.98 -18.86 -2.89
C GLY A 119 2.47 -17.64 -2.11
N TYR A 120 2.04 -16.44 -2.48
CA TYR A 120 2.33 -15.23 -1.69
C TYR A 120 1.78 -15.33 -0.25
N PHE A 121 0.60 -15.91 -0.09
CA PHE A 121 -0.02 -16.17 1.21
C PHE A 121 0.09 -17.65 1.61
N SER A 122 0.28 -17.90 2.91
CA SER A 122 0.26 -19.23 3.51
C SER A 122 -1.15 -19.62 3.97
N GLY A 123 -1.32 -20.86 4.45
CA GLY A 123 -2.60 -21.33 4.99
C GLY A 123 -3.13 -20.48 6.15
N ASP A 124 -2.23 -19.96 6.98
CA ASP A 124 -2.57 -19.12 8.14
C ASP A 124 -3.04 -17.70 7.75
N ASP A 125 -2.83 -17.29 6.51
CA ASP A 125 -3.20 -15.97 5.99
C ASP A 125 -4.57 -15.96 5.29
N ARG A 126 -5.27 -17.09 5.24
CA ARG A 126 -6.51 -17.23 4.45
C ARG A 126 -7.71 -16.44 4.95
N GLN A 127 -7.67 -15.94 6.17
CA GLN A 127 -8.79 -15.23 6.82
C GLN A 127 -8.54 -13.73 6.95
N HIS A 128 -7.77 -13.14 6.07
CA HIS A 128 -7.55 -11.69 6.10
C HIS A 128 -8.71 -10.93 5.39
N GLN A 129 -8.87 -9.65 5.77
CA GLN A 129 -10.00 -8.81 5.39
C GLN A 129 -9.69 -7.90 4.19
N ILE A 130 -8.89 -8.39 3.24
CA ILE A 130 -8.50 -7.61 2.07
C ILE A 130 -9.10 -8.24 0.82
N ASP A 131 -9.80 -7.43 0.04
CA ASP A 131 -10.28 -7.78 -1.29
C ASP A 131 -9.29 -7.31 -2.35
N TYR A 132 -8.82 -8.23 -3.18
CA TYR A 132 -7.84 -7.97 -4.22
C TYR A 132 -8.48 -7.89 -5.59
N HIS A 133 -8.13 -6.86 -6.36
CA HIS A 133 -8.68 -6.59 -7.68
C HIS A 133 -7.57 -6.40 -8.71
N LYS A 134 -7.46 -7.34 -9.65
CA LYS A 134 -6.60 -7.16 -10.82
C LYS A 134 -7.29 -6.22 -11.81
N ARG A 135 -6.58 -5.18 -12.24
CA ARG A 135 -7.05 -4.20 -13.21
C ARG A 135 -5.96 -3.94 -14.25
N GLU A 136 -6.01 -4.67 -15.36
CA GLU A 136 -5.14 -4.42 -16.51
C GLU A 136 -5.41 -3.02 -17.06
N GLY A 137 -4.34 -2.27 -17.36
CA GLY A 137 -4.46 -0.87 -17.76
C GLY A 137 -4.88 0.09 -16.65
N LEU A 138 -5.03 -0.40 -15.40
CA LEU A 138 -5.42 0.39 -14.21
C LEU A 138 -6.70 1.19 -14.41
N VAL A 139 -7.70 0.63 -15.05
CA VAL A 139 -9.04 1.23 -15.14
C VAL A 139 -9.82 0.81 -13.89
N ILE A 140 -10.16 1.78 -13.06
CA ILE A 140 -10.96 1.61 -11.84
C ILE A 140 -12.25 2.42 -12.03
N ALA A 141 -13.40 1.73 -11.99
CA ALA A 141 -14.72 2.36 -12.02
C ALA A 141 -15.24 2.53 -10.58
N TRP A 142 -15.86 3.68 -10.35
CA TRP A 142 -16.46 4.05 -9.06
C TRP A 142 -17.97 3.80 -9.08
#